data_df15e258cf82379e6e01b69a8feb972b
#
_entry.id   df15e258cf82379e6e01b69a8feb972b
#
_cell.length_a   1.000
_cell.length_b   1.000
_cell.length_c   1.000
_cell.angle_alpha   90.00
_cell.angle_beta   90.00
_cell.angle_gamma   90.00
#
_symmetry.space_group_name_H-M   'P 1'
#
loop_
_entity.id
_entity.type
_entity.pdbx_description
1 polymer ?
#
loop_
_entity_poly.entity_id
_entity_poly.type
_entity_poly.pdbx_seq_one_letter_code
_entity_poly.pdbx_strand_id
1 'polypeptide(L)'
;MFNTTHRGVLEAARAMFASQGYAAVATQRIAEAAGVSHGSVFHHFKSKRDLFLAVHQLYEAAFIERVEEAVDDAPDRWSRFDRYWRAYIEAAQEPETRLVLLQDGPQVIGAAELQAPGRRSAFNCLAAEIDGLMAAGVIPRRPSLALTLLIHGALNLAATEIAARPQDAALRQSLIEEIAALIGHLR
;
A
#
# COMPACT_ATOMS: atom_id res chain seq x y z
N MET A 1 26.45 -17.43 -0.94
CA MET A 1 26.84 -16.35 -0.02
C MET A 1 26.15 -15.01 -0.32
N PHE A 2 26.11 -14.54 -1.56
CA PHE A 2 25.46 -13.26 -1.92
C PHE A 2 23.98 -13.17 -1.55
N ASN A 3 23.20 -14.24 -1.69
CA ASN A 3 21.76 -14.23 -1.42
C ASN A 3 21.42 -14.11 0.08
N THR A 4 22.27 -14.64 0.97
CA THR A 4 22.04 -14.60 2.43
C THR A 4 22.26 -13.19 3.00
N THR A 5 23.30 -12.48 2.54
CA THR A 5 23.61 -11.11 2.97
C THR A 5 22.55 -10.11 2.50
N HIS A 6 22.14 -10.20 1.23
CA HIS A 6 21.07 -9.35 0.68
C HIS A 6 19.77 -9.52 1.49
N ARG A 7 19.38 -10.78 1.76
CA ARG A 7 18.18 -11.08 2.55
C ARG A 7 18.29 -10.57 3.99
N GLY A 8 19.43 -10.77 4.65
CA GLY A 8 19.65 -10.30 6.02
C GLY A 8 19.56 -8.77 6.14
N VAL A 9 20.14 -8.02 5.17
CA VAL A 9 20.03 -6.56 5.11
C VAL A 9 18.59 -6.13 4.89
N LEU A 10 17.86 -6.79 3.99
CA LEU A 10 16.47 -6.46 3.70
C LEU A 10 15.54 -6.74 4.89
N GLU A 11 15.74 -7.85 5.61
CA GLU A 11 14.99 -8.20 6.83
C GLU A 11 15.26 -7.20 7.96
N ALA A 12 16.52 -6.83 8.19
CA ALA A 12 16.87 -5.80 9.18
C ALA A 12 16.26 -4.44 8.82
N ALA A 13 16.34 -4.03 7.57
CA ALA A 13 15.74 -2.81 7.07
C ALA A 13 14.22 -2.80 7.22
N ARG A 14 13.57 -3.93 6.87
CA ARG A 14 12.12 -4.12 7.04
C ARG A 14 11.69 -3.88 8.48
N ALA A 15 12.32 -4.55 9.45
CA ALA A 15 12.00 -4.40 10.86
C ALA A 15 12.19 -2.96 11.36
N MET A 16 13.28 -2.30 10.94
CA MET A 16 13.58 -0.94 11.38
C MET A 16 12.69 0.13 10.73
N PHE A 17 12.48 0.08 9.42
CA PHE A 17 11.59 1.05 8.75
C PHE A 17 10.14 0.89 9.20
N ALA A 18 9.66 -0.32 9.41
CA ALA A 18 8.30 -0.59 9.85
C ALA A 18 8.03 -0.11 11.29
N SER A 19 9.04 -0.11 12.16
CA SER A 19 8.88 0.31 13.57
C SER A 19 9.25 1.77 13.83
N GLN A 20 10.17 2.37 13.06
CA GLN A 20 10.73 3.69 13.35
C GLN A 20 10.48 4.72 12.24
N GLY A 21 10.04 4.28 11.06
CA GLY A 21 9.90 5.12 9.86
C GLY A 21 11.24 5.38 9.14
N TYR A 22 11.11 5.82 7.90
CA TYR A 22 12.28 6.08 7.03
C TYR A 22 13.25 7.10 7.62
N ALA A 23 12.74 8.23 8.09
CA ALA A 23 13.60 9.35 8.52
C ALA A 23 14.53 8.97 9.70
N ALA A 24 14.01 8.23 10.68
CA ALA A 24 14.72 7.90 11.91
C ALA A 24 15.77 6.78 11.77
N VAL A 25 15.74 6.02 10.68
CA VAL A 25 16.64 4.86 10.48
C VAL A 25 17.90 5.28 9.74
N ALA A 26 19.08 5.04 10.33
CA ALA A 26 20.35 5.18 9.66
C ALA A 26 20.79 3.84 9.03
N THR A 27 21.37 3.88 7.83
CA THR A 27 21.86 2.67 7.14
C THR A 27 22.99 1.96 7.89
N GLN A 28 23.76 2.68 8.70
CA GLN A 28 24.76 2.10 9.60
C GLN A 28 24.11 1.14 10.61
N ARG A 29 22.98 1.52 11.21
CA ARG A 29 22.25 0.67 12.16
C ARG A 29 21.67 -0.57 11.49
N ILE A 30 21.24 -0.45 10.23
CA ILE A 30 20.78 -1.61 9.44
C ILE A 30 21.94 -2.58 9.21
N ALA A 31 23.14 -2.08 8.87
CA ALA A 31 24.32 -2.90 8.69
C ALA A 31 24.70 -3.66 9.98
N GLU A 32 24.69 -2.97 11.11
CA GLU A 32 24.95 -3.56 12.44
C GLU A 32 23.92 -4.66 12.77
N ALA A 33 22.63 -4.38 12.57
CA ALA A 33 21.58 -5.35 12.82
C ALA A 33 21.65 -6.59 11.91
N ALA A 34 22.10 -6.40 10.65
CA ALA A 34 22.32 -7.48 9.71
C ALA A 34 23.65 -8.22 9.88
N GLY A 35 24.54 -7.77 10.78
CA GLY A 35 25.85 -8.36 11.02
C GLY A 35 26.81 -8.20 9.84
N VAL A 36 26.70 -7.10 9.06
CA VAL A 36 27.52 -6.84 7.88
C VAL A 36 28.22 -5.49 7.97
N SER A 37 29.22 -5.25 7.12
CA SER A 37 29.83 -3.93 6.99
C SER A 37 28.87 -2.93 6.33
N HIS A 38 28.98 -1.63 6.66
CA HIS A 38 28.22 -0.58 6.00
C HIS A 38 28.41 -0.56 4.48
N GLY A 39 29.63 -0.82 4.00
CA GLY A 39 29.92 -0.97 2.57
C GLY A 39 29.16 -2.12 1.90
N SER A 40 28.91 -3.21 2.63
CA SER A 40 28.13 -4.34 2.11
C SER A 40 26.68 -3.95 1.84
N VAL A 41 26.08 -3.07 2.63
CA VAL A 41 24.72 -2.56 2.37
C VAL A 41 24.68 -1.85 1.02
N PHE A 42 25.62 -0.96 0.75
CA PHE A 42 25.68 -0.20 -0.51
C PHE A 42 26.15 -1.03 -1.72
N HIS A 43 26.74 -2.18 -1.47
CA HIS A 43 26.99 -3.14 -2.55
C HIS A 43 25.69 -3.76 -3.09
N HIS A 44 24.70 -3.94 -2.24
CA HIS A 44 23.41 -4.52 -2.60
C HIS A 44 22.33 -3.47 -2.94
N PHE A 45 22.37 -2.34 -2.28
CA PHE A 45 21.40 -1.26 -2.43
C PHE A 45 22.14 0.06 -2.63
N LYS A 46 21.94 0.71 -3.78
CA LYS A 46 22.70 1.92 -4.16
C LYS A 46 22.49 3.09 -3.20
N SER A 47 21.37 3.12 -2.50
CA SER A 47 21.02 4.17 -1.54
C SER A 47 20.06 3.66 -0.47
N LYS A 48 19.90 4.45 0.61
CA LYS A 48 18.86 4.20 1.62
C LYS A 48 17.45 4.19 0.99
N ARG A 49 17.23 5.03 -0.03
CA ARG A 49 15.98 5.11 -0.78
C ARG A 49 15.72 3.79 -1.56
N ASP A 50 16.73 3.22 -2.21
CA ASP A 50 16.57 1.97 -2.94
C ASP A 50 16.30 0.81 -1.99
N LEU A 51 16.95 0.78 -0.82
CA LEU A 51 16.67 -0.19 0.23
C LEU A 51 15.24 -0.04 0.76
N PHE A 52 14.79 1.21 0.97
CA PHE A 52 13.41 1.47 1.38
C PHE A 52 12.41 1.07 0.30
N LEU A 53 12.69 1.32 -0.98
CA LEU A 53 11.85 0.89 -2.09
C LEU A 53 11.68 -0.64 -2.11
N ALA A 54 12.75 -1.40 -1.85
CA ALA A 54 12.67 -2.84 -1.75
C ALA A 54 11.79 -3.30 -0.56
N VAL A 55 11.90 -2.64 0.59
CA VAL A 55 11.03 -2.89 1.75
C VAL A 55 9.58 -2.52 1.43
N HIS A 56 9.35 -1.36 0.82
CA HIS A 56 8.02 -0.93 0.38
C HIS A 56 7.36 -1.97 -0.54
N GLN A 57 8.11 -2.52 -1.50
CA GLN A 57 7.60 -3.56 -2.41
C GLN A 57 7.17 -4.84 -1.68
N LEU A 58 7.86 -5.23 -0.59
CA LEU A 58 7.45 -6.38 0.22
C LEU A 58 6.12 -6.13 0.94
N TYR A 59 5.97 -4.95 1.56
CA TYR A 59 4.72 -4.58 2.22
C TYR A 59 3.57 -4.42 1.23
N GLU A 60 3.84 -3.83 0.08
CA GLU A 60 2.85 -3.64 -0.98
C GLU A 60 2.37 -4.98 -1.55
N ALA A 61 3.28 -5.94 -1.77
CA ALA A 61 2.92 -7.27 -2.24
C ALA A 61 2.01 -8.02 -1.23
N ALA A 62 2.37 -8.00 0.06
CA ALA A 62 1.57 -8.61 1.12
C ALA A 62 0.20 -7.91 1.28
N PHE A 63 0.18 -6.59 1.16
CA PHE A 63 -1.06 -5.81 1.18
C PHE A 63 -2.01 -6.19 0.05
N ILE A 64 -1.50 -6.26 -1.18
CA ILE A 64 -2.28 -6.64 -2.37
C ILE A 64 -2.80 -8.06 -2.22
N GLU A 65 -1.96 -9.02 -1.81
CA GLU A 65 -2.34 -10.41 -1.61
C GLU A 65 -3.51 -10.54 -0.63
N ARG A 66 -3.43 -9.84 0.51
CA ARG A 66 -4.50 -9.83 1.51
C ARG A 66 -5.82 -9.25 0.99
N VAL A 67 -5.76 -8.18 0.19
CA VAL A 67 -6.94 -7.59 -0.44
C VAL A 67 -7.53 -8.53 -1.50
N GLU A 68 -6.69 -9.18 -2.31
CA GLU A 68 -7.11 -10.15 -3.33
C GLU A 68 -7.77 -11.39 -2.70
N GLU A 69 -7.21 -11.93 -1.61
CA GLU A 69 -7.81 -13.05 -0.86
C GLU A 69 -9.22 -12.72 -0.36
N ALA A 70 -9.46 -11.50 0.09
CA ALA A 70 -10.78 -11.08 0.60
C ALA A 70 -11.87 -11.01 -0.47
N VAL A 71 -11.50 -11.05 -1.74
CA VAL A 71 -12.43 -10.89 -2.88
C VAL A 71 -12.50 -12.10 -3.81
N ASP A 72 -11.72 -13.14 -3.55
CA ASP A 72 -11.55 -14.29 -4.46
C ASP A 72 -12.89 -15.03 -4.72
N ASP A 73 -13.74 -15.18 -3.71
CA ASP A 73 -15.04 -15.85 -3.78
C ASP A 73 -16.23 -14.90 -4.06
N ALA A 74 -15.98 -13.69 -4.53
CA ALA A 74 -17.04 -12.73 -4.79
C ALA A 74 -17.96 -13.18 -5.95
N PRO A 75 -19.30 -13.12 -5.77
CA PRO A 75 -20.25 -13.71 -6.75
C PRO A 75 -20.35 -12.91 -8.06
N ASP A 76 -20.05 -11.64 -8.04
CA ASP A 76 -20.10 -10.74 -9.20
C ASP A 76 -19.08 -9.60 -9.08
N ARG A 77 -18.91 -8.87 -10.18
CA ARG A 77 -17.94 -7.76 -10.29
C ARG A 77 -18.19 -6.62 -9.30
N TRP A 78 -19.44 -6.29 -9.03
CA TRP A 78 -19.77 -5.25 -8.09
C TRP A 78 -19.50 -5.66 -6.64
N SER A 79 -19.94 -6.85 -6.28
CA SER A 79 -19.68 -7.44 -4.96
C SER A 79 -18.19 -7.59 -4.70
N ARG A 80 -17.40 -7.95 -5.76
CA ARG A 80 -15.95 -7.98 -5.69
C ARG A 80 -15.37 -6.60 -5.37
N PHE A 81 -15.81 -5.57 -6.07
CA PHE A 81 -15.32 -4.21 -5.84
C PHE A 81 -15.74 -3.66 -4.47
N ASP A 82 -16.97 -3.94 -4.01
CA ASP A 82 -17.42 -3.55 -2.67
C ASP A 82 -16.56 -4.21 -1.57
N ARG A 83 -16.24 -5.48 -1.70
CA ARG A 83 -15.32 -6.16 -0.79
C ARG A 83 -13.90 -5.63 -0.90
N TYR A 84 -13.44 -5.31 -2.12
CA TYR A 84 -12.09 -4.81 -2.39
C TYR A 84 -11.78 -3.54 -1.60
N TRP A 85 -12.60 -2.52 -1.72
CA TRP A 85 -12.33 -1.26 -1.04
C TRP A 85 -12.44 -1.36 0.49
N ARG A 86 -13.30 -2.24 1.00
CA ARG A 86 -13.41 -2.52 2.44
C ARG A 86 -12.15 -3.23 2.96
N ALA A 87 -11.72 -4.27 2.26
CA ALA A 87 -10.49 -5.00 2.58
C ALA A 87 -9.26 -4.09 2.49
N TYR A 88 -9.25 -3.16 1.52
CA TYR A 88 -8.21 -2.14 1.38
C TYR A 88 -8.08 -1.30 2.66
N ILE A 89 -9.19 -0.74 3.16
CA ILE A 89 -9.18 0.06 4.39
C ILE A 89 -8.73 -0.79 5.58
N GLU A 90 -9.20 -2.02 5.67
CA GLU A 90 -8.87 -2.92 6.77
C GLU A 90 -7.38 -3.32 6.77
N ALA A 91 -6.84 -3.74 5.64
CA ALA A 91 -5.43 -4.08 5.49
C ALA A 91 -4.50 -2.90 5.81
N ALA A 92 -4.94 -1.68 5.50
CA ALA A 92 -4.20 -0.45 5.79
C ALA A 92 -4.19 -0.05 7.28
N GLN A 93 -4.97 -0.72 8.17
CA GLN A 93 -4.96 -0.43 9.60
C GLN A 93 -3.71 -0.98 10.31
N GLU A 94 -3.01 -1.95 9.73
CA GLU A 94 -1.77 -2.46 10.33
C GLU A 94 -0.73 -1.35 10.47
N PRO A 95 -0.18 -1.13 11.69
CA PRO A 95 0.72 0.02 11.94
C PRO A 95 1.93 0.05 11.01
N GLU A 96 2.53 -1.10 10.73
CA GLU A 96 3.70 -1.23 9.85
C GLU A 96 3.34 -0.93 8.40
N THR A 97 2.23 -1.50 7.91
CA THR A 97 1.70 -1.26 6.56
C THR A 97 1.40 0.21 6.34
N ARG A 98 0.72 0.84 7.31
CA ARG A 98 0.41 2.26 7.26
C ARG A 98 1.66 3.13 7.21
N LEU A 99 2.63 2.88 8.10
CA LEU A 99 3.87 3.66 8.16
C LEU A 99 4.66 3.55 6.85
N VAL A 100 4.84 2.34 6.34
CA VAL A 100 5.66 2.11 5.14
C VAL A 100 4.92 2.52 3.87
N LEU A 101 3.63 2.15 3.70
CA LEU A 101 2.91 2.37 2.44
C LEU A 101 2.24 3.74 2.36
N LEU A 102 1.58 4.20 3.44
CA LEU A 102 0.74 5.39 3.38
C LEU A 102 1.45 6.66 3.86
N GLN A 103 2.41 6.55 4.76
CA GLN A 103 3.12 7.71 5.30
C GLN A 103 4.46 7.94 4.60
N ASP A 104 5.39 6.99 4.70
CA ASP A 104 6.74 7.16 4.15
C ASP A 104 6.81 6.94 2.64
N GLY A 105 6.03 5.99 2.09
CA GLY A 105 6.04 5.65 0.67
C GLY A 105 5.86 6.87 -0.25
N PRO A 106 4.78 7.66 -0.11
CA PRO A 106 4.55 8.83 -0.94
C PRO A 106 5.63 9.92 -0.81
N GLN A 107 6.21 10.07 0.38
CA GLN A 107 7.23 11.09 0.67
C GLN A 107 8.61 10.70 0.12
N VAL A 108 8.98 9.42 0.23
CA VAL A 108 10.32 8.92 -0.11
C VAL A 108 10.40 8.48 -1.57
N ILE A 109 9.39 7.77 -2.06
CA ILE A 109 9.38 7.22 -3.42
C ILE A 109 8.75 8.23 -4.38
N GLY A 110 7.66 8.83 -3.98
CA GLY A 110 6.89 9.78 -4.79
C GLY A 110 5.73 9.13 -5.53
N ALA A 111 4.62 9.86 -5.65
CA ALA A 111 3.39 9.37 -6.25
C ALA A 111 3.57 8.89 -7.70
N ALA A 112 4.35 9.61 -8.50
CA ALA A 112 4.58 9.25 -9.90
C ALA A 112 5.22 7.87 -10.07
N GLU A 113 6.19 7.51 -9.22
CA GLU A 113 6.84 6.19 -9.26
C GLU A 113 5.92 5.09 -8.72
N LEU A 114 5.15 5.39 -7.66
CA LEU A 114 4.19 4.44 -7.09
C LEU A 114 3.05 4.11 -8.07
N GLN A 115 2.68 5.06 -8.92
CA GLN A 115 1.61 4.93 -9.92
C GLN A 115 2.14 4.55 -11.32
N ALA A 116 3.45 4.32 -11.47
CA ALA A 116 4.06 4.04 -12.76
C ALA A 116 3.36 2.85 -13.47
N PRO A 117 3.05 2.97 -14.76
CA PRO A 117 2.44 1.89 -15.53
C PRO A 117 3.27 0.61 -15.49
N GLY A 118 2.60 -0.54 -15.39
CA GLY A 118 3.24 -1.84 -15.33
C GLY A 118 3.83 -2.24 -13.97
N ARG A 119 3.84 -1.34 -12.98
CA ARG A 119 4.16 -1.69 -11.60
C ARG A 119 2.96 -2.41 -10.97
N ARG A 120 3.21 -3.54 -10.28
CA ARG A 120 2.20 -4.13 -9.40
C ARG A 120 2.14 -3.29 -8.12
N SER A 121 1.15 -2.41 -8.04
CA SER A 121 0.93 -1.51 -6.92
C SER A 121 -0.54 -1.49 -6.53
N ALA A 122 -0.83 -1.11 -5.28
CA ALA A 122 -2.21 -0.96 -4.80
C ALA A 122 -3.02 0.01 -5.68
N PHE A 123 -2.38 1.07 -6.20
CA PHE A 123 -2.99 2.00 -7.15
C PHE A 123 -3.38 1.31 -8.47
N ASN A 124 -2.46 0.57 -9.09
CA ASN A 124 -2.72 -0.09 -10.37
C ASN A 124 -3.68 -1.28 -10.23
N CYS A 125 -3.70 -1.97 -9.09
CA CYS A 125 -4.72 -3.00 -8.81
C CYS A 125 -6.12 -2.38 -8.68
N LEU A 126 -6.25 -1.25 -7.99
CA LEU A 126 -7.51 -0.51 -7.93
C LEU A 126 -7.95 -0.01 -9.31
N ALA A 127 -7.02 0.49 -10.12
CA ALA A 127 -7.31 0.89 -11.50
C ALA A 127 -7.87 -0.27 -12.34
N ALA A 128 -7.27 -1.45 -12.21
CA ALA A 128 -7.73 -2.65 -12.91
C ALA A 128 -9.14 -3.09 -12.46
N GLU A 129 -9.48 -2.98 -11.16
CA GLU A 129 -10.84 -3.25 -10.67
C GLU A 129 -11.85 -2.27 -11.27
N ILE A 130 -11.53 -0.97 -11.30
CA ILE A 130 -12.39 0.08 -11.89
C ILE A 130 -12.57 -0.15 -13.40
N ASP A 131 -11.49 -0.43 -14.13
CA ASP A 131 -11.54 -0.74 -15.56
C ASP A 131 -12.37 -1.99 -15.84
N GLY A 132 -12.25 -3.00 -14.97
CA GLY A 132 -13.06 -4.22 -15.03
C GLY A 132 -14.57 -3.96 -14.87
N LEU A 133 -14.96 -3.04 -13.97
CA LEU A 133 -16.36 -2.62 -13.80
C LEU A 133 -16.89 -1.92 -15.06
N MET A 134 -16.10 -1.02 -15.64
CA MET A 134 -16.46 -0.32 -16.88
C MET A 134 -16.54 -1.26 -18.09
N ALA A 135 -15.60 -2.19 -18.21
CA ALA A 135 -15.58 -3.18 -19.28
C ALA A 135 -16.78 -4.14 -19.21
N ALA A 136 -17.22 -4.49 -18.02
CA ALA A 136 -18.40 -5.33 -17.78
C ALA A 136 -19.75 -4.56 -17.87
N GLY A 137 -19.71 -3.23 -18.10
CA GLY A 137 -20.92 -2.39 -18.15
C GLY A 137 -21.61 -2.22 -16.78
N VAL A 138 -20.93 -2.53 -15.68
CA VAL A 138 -21.47 -2.39 -14.31
C VAL A 138 -21.55 -0.93 -13.91
N ILE A 139 -20.58 -0.13 -14.37
CA ILE A 139 -20.57 1.33 -14.23
C ILE A 139 -20.39 2.00 -15.60
N PRO A 140 -20.87 3.25 -15.79
CA PRO A 140 -20.62 4.01 -17.02
C PRO A 140 -19.13 4.22 -17.29
N ARG A 141 -18.76 4.31 -18.58
CA ARG A 141 -17.39 4.66 -18.95
C ARG A 141 -17.04 6.08 -18.48
N ARG A 142 -15.91 6.21 -17.78
CA ARG A 142 -15.39 7.46 -17.22
C ARG A 142 -13.87 7.52 -17.45
N PRO A 143 -13.21 8.69 -17.29
CA PRO A 143 -11.75 8.78 -17.28
C PRO A 143 -11.18 7.95 -16.13
N SER A 144 -10.65 6.75 -16.44
CA SER A 144 -10.20 5.74 -15.46
C SER A 144 -9.19 6.32 -14.48
N LEU A 145 -8.15 6.99 -14.98
CA LEU A 145 -7.11 7.58 -14.14
C LEU A 145 -7.68 8.58 -13.11
N ALA A 146 -8.58 9.45 -13.54
CA ALA A 146 -9.18 10.45 -12.65
C ALA A 146 -10.04 9.78 -11.56
N LEU A 147 -10.84 8.78 -11.94
CA LEU A 147 -11.66 8.04 -11.01
C LEU A 147 -10.81 7.25 -10.01
N THR A 148 -9.75 6.59 -10.49
CA THR A 148 -8.81 5.85 -9.63
C THR A 148 -8.12 6.78 -8.65
N LEU A 149 -7.64 7.95 -9.08
CA LEU A 149 -7.00 8.93 -8.20
C LEU A 149 -7.93 9.40 -7.08
N LEU A 150 -9.20 9.67 -7.39
CA LEU A 150 -10.18 10.11 -6.40
C LEU A 150 -10.51 9.01 -5.40
N ILE A 151 -10.78 7.79 -5.87
CA ILE A 151 -11.11 6.67 -4.99
C ILE A 151 -9.89 6.28 -4.13
N HIS A 152 -8.71 6.14 -4.75
CA HIS A 152 -7.49 5.81 -4.03
C HIS A 152 -7.14 6.85 -2.95
N GLY A 153 -7.31 8.13 -3.27
CA GLY A 153 -7.12 9.23 -2.32
C GLY A 153 -8.10 9.14 -1.15
N ALA A 154 -9.37 8.87 -1.42
CA ALA A 154 -10.39 8.71 -0.39
C ALA A 154 -10.09 7.51 0.53
N LEU A 155 -9.73 6.35 -0.05
CA LEU A 155 -9.38 5.15 0.72
C LEU A 155 -8.16 5.37 1.61
N ASN A 156 -7.09 5.98 1.07
CA ASN A 156 -5.88 6.27 1.84
C ASN A 156 -6.12 7.27 2.97
N LEU A 157 -6.89 8.33 2.70
CA LEU A 157 -7.22 9.32 3.73
C LEU A 157 -8.07 8.68 4.82
N ALA A 158 -9.12 7.94 4.46
CA ALA A 158 -9.98 7.25 5.43
C ALA A 158 -9.18 6.26 6.28
N ALA A 159 -8.34 5.43 5.67
CA ALA A 159 -7.49 4.49 6.39
C ALA A 159 -6.56 5.21 7.38
N THR A 160 -5.96 6.32 6.97
CA THR A 160 -5.07 7.13 7.82
C THR A 160 -5.81 7.76 8.99
N GLU A 161 -7.00 8.34 8.75
CA GLU A 161 -7.82 8.98 9.78
C GLU A 161 -8.37 7.98 10.81
N ILE A 162 -8.84 6.80 10.36
CA ILE A 162 -9.29 5.72 11.24
C ILE A 162 -8.14 5.25 12.13
N ALA A 163 -6.96 5.06 11.56
CA ALA A 163 -5.80 4.60 12.31
C ALA A 163 -5.24 5.65 13.28
N ALA A 164 -5.38 6.94 12.96
CA ALA A 164 -5.00 8.03 13.86
C ALA A 164 -5.94 8.15 15.08
N ARG A 165 -7.17 7.65 14.96
CA ARG A 165 -8.21 7.74 16.00
C ARG A 165 -8.87 6.38 16.26
N PRO A 166 -8.11 5.37 16.75
CA PRO A 166 -8.59 3.98 16.86
C PRO A 166 -9.79 3.81 17.81
N GLN A 167 -9.99 4.77 18.73
CA GLN A 167 -11.10 4.74 19.69
C GLN A 167 -12.36 5.47 19.17
N ASP A 168 -12.27 6.15 18.02
CA ASP A 168 -13.42 6.88 17.45
C ASP A 168 -14.20 5.98 16.48
N ALA A 169 -15.01 5.10 17.07
CA ALA A 169 -15.86 4.18 16.30
C ALA A 169 -16.90 4.93 15.45
N ALA A 170 -17.37 6.12 15.90
CA ALA A 170 -18.34 6.92 15.17
C ALA A 170 -17.72 7.50 13.89
N LEU A 171 -16.51 8.05 13.95
CA LEU A 171 -15.80 8.52 12.77
C LEU A 171 -15.52 7.38 11.80
N ARG A 172 -15.05 6.23 12.31
CA ARG A 172 -14.82 5.04 11.48
C ARG A 172 -16.08 4.64 10.71
N GLN A 173 -17.19 4.53 11.39
CA GLN A 173 -18.47 4.16 10.79
C GLN A 173 -18.89 5.17 9.72
N SER A 174 -18.84 6.46 10.05
CA SER A 174 -19.21 7.55 9.13
C SER A 174 -18.34 7.53 7.86
N LEU A 175 -17.01 7.36 7.99
CA LEU A 175 -16.12 7.30 6.83
C LEU A 175 -16.45 6.10 5.91
N ILE A 176 -16.75 4.93 6.48
CA ILE A 176 -17.13 3.75 5.72
C ILE A 176 -18.47 3.96 5.00
N GLU A 177 -19.47 4.55 5.69
CA GLU A 177 -20.79 4.84 5.11
C GLU A 177 -20.71 5.86 3.98
N GLU A 178 -19.96 6.95 4.14
CA GLU A 178 -19.78 7.96 3.10
C GLU A 178 -19.01 7.41 1.88
N ILE A 179 -17.97 6.61 2.09
CA ILE A 179 -17.28 5.94 0.98
C ILE A 179 -18.22 4.98 0.26
N ALA A 180 -19.03 4.21 0.99
CA ALA A 180 -20.01 3.30 0.40
C ALA A 180 -21.05 4.07 -0.44
N ALA A 181 -21.53 5.22 0.06
CA ALA A 181 -22.44 6.09 -0.68
C ALA A 181 -21.79 6.66 -1.95
N LEU A 182 -20.57 7.21 -1.84
CA LEU A 182 -19.82 7.73 -3.00
C LEU A 182 -19.59 6.67 -4.07
N ILE A 183 -19.17 5.47 -3.66
CA ILE A 183 -18.95 4.33 -4.56
C ILE A 183 -20.29 3.86 -5.15
N GLY A 184 -21.36 3.81 -4.35
CA GLY A 184 -22.70 3.46 -4.80
C GLY A 184 -23.24 4.34 -5.94
N HIS A 185 -22.90 5.62 -5.96
CA HIS A 185 -23.25 6.55 -7.04
C HIS A 185 -22.46 6.36 -8.35
N LEU A 186 -21.55 5.41 -8.42
CA LEU A 186 -20.87 5.07 -9.67
C LEU A 186 -21.74 4.25 -10.64
N ARG A 187 -22.78 3.58 -10.12
CA ARG A 187 -23.73 2.74 -10.88
C ARG A 187 -24.68 3.54 -11.74
#